data_197a064f2179c906a5216027560ef552
#
_entry.id   197a064f2179c906a5216027560ef552
#
_cell.length_a   1.000
_cell.length_b   1.000
_cell.length_c   1.000
_cell.angle_alpha   90.00
_cell.angle_beta   90.00
_cell.angle_gamma   90.00
#
_symmetry.space_group_name_H-M   'P 1'
#
loop_
_entity.id
_entity.type
_entity.pdbx_description
1 polymer ?
#
loop_
_entity_poly.entity_id
_entity_poly.type
_entity_poly.pdbx_seq_one_letter_code
_entity_poly.pdbx_strand_id
1 'polypeptide(L)'
;MAQEQDQDANEGGWTSKKKAKHLTHLYYVAGDPGSYGGVDRLYARAKEVGIPVSRGEVQKYLTKQLPYSIHKPVRHKFARNHTYASNIDQQWQADLADMQGLSSENDGNNYILTCIDVLSRFAWAVPVRSKSTKHMVMAFKKLFQIARPRVPQRLQTDKGKEFFNKDVSKLLKDKGIHHFATNSDTKAAVVERFNRTLKTRMWVYFTAHDTKRYINILQDMVYAYNHSVHRTLRMCPSDVEGEEAANKAWINLYYKDSCGRSKKAPLSEGERTRISRWKGEFEKGYVPNWTREHFVVDKRLEHPRVVYKLKDARNEAVEGNFYESELQALPAVTLQVERVIRQRKRGTNKEVLVKWRGFSDKFNRWIPSGDLQKYKRSPADRAEDVYK
;
A
#
# COMPACT_ATOMS: atom_id res chain seq x y z
N MET A 1 -20.71 -36.07 -3.98
CA MET A 1 -22.08 -35.80 -4.46
C MET A 1 -22.91 -35.45 -3.23
N ALA A 2 -23.09 -34.18 -2.96
CA ALA A 2 -24.01 -33.66 -1.98
C ALA A 2 -24.86 -32.63 -2.72
N GLN A 3 -26.12 -32.92 -2.87
CA GLN A 3 -27.18 -32.06 -3.44
C GLN A 3 -27.42 -30.94 -2.43
N GLU A 4 -27.06 -29.70 -2.76
CA GLU A 4 -27.63 -28.50 -2.14
C GLU A 4 -29.06 -28.40 -2.65
N GLN A 5 -29.98 -28.78 -1.80
CA GLN A 5 -31.42 -28.60 -2.01
C GLN A 5 -31.77 -27.12 -1.97
N ASP A 6 -32.38 -26.63 -3.07
CA ASP A 6 -33.09 -25.36 -3.15
C ASP A 6 -34.18 -25.29 -2.06
N GLN A 7 -33.89 -24.68 -0.92
CA GLN A 7 -34.90 -24.24 0.04
C GLN A 7 -35.02 -22.72 -0.07
N ASP A 8 -35.77 -22.24 -1.06
CA ASP A 8 -36.31 -20.87 -1.08
C ASP A 8 -37.53 -20.82 -1.99
N ALA A 9 -38.60 -21.48 -1.56
CA ALA A 9 -39.93 -21.28 -2.10
C ALA A 9 -40.82 -20.75 -0.96
N ASN A 10 -40.89 -19.44 -0.77
CA ASN A 10 -42.06 -18.83 -0.19
C ASN A 10 -42.20 -17.34 -0.54
N GLU A 11 -43.47 -16.94 -0.74
CA GLU A 11 -44.08 -15.64 -1.02
C GLU A 11 -43.98 -15.17 -2.49
N GLY A 12 -45.00 -15.45 -3.27
CA GLY A 12 -45.32 -14.74 -4.51
C GLY A 12 -44.41 -15.04 -5.71
N GLY A 13 -43.80 -16.22 -5.80
CA GLY A 13 -43.04 -16.65 -7.00
C GLY A 13 -41.72 -15.89 -7.23
N TRP A 14 -41.13 -15.30 -6.20
CA TRP A 14 -39.83 -14.58 -6.25
C TRP A 14 -38.65 -15.53 -5.98
N THR A 15 -38.05 -16.03 -7.05
CA THR A 15 -36.80 -16.79 -6.94
C THR A 15 -35.60 -15.83 -6.77
N SER A 16 -34.48 -16.29 -6.18
CA SER A 16 -33.22 -15.54 -6.05
C SER A 16 -32.75 -15.00 -7.40
N LYS A 17 -32.91 -15.75 -8.49
CA LYS A 17 -32.57 -15.33 -9.86
C LYS A 17 -33.49 -14.20 -10.36
N LYS A 18 -34.78 -14.22 -10.06
CA LYS A 18 -35.75 -13.19 -10.43
C LYS A 18 -35.47 -11.89 -9.67
N LYS A 19 -35.21 -11.96 -8.34
CA LYS A 19 -34.79 -10.83 -7.52
C LYS A 19 -33.53 -10.17 -8.08
N ALA A 20 -32.50 -10.96 -8.41
CA ALA A 20 -31.25 -10.45 -8.98
C ALA A 20 -31.44 -9.74 -10.33
N LYS A 21 -32.35 -10.25 -11.19
CA LYS A 21 -32.70 -9.65 -12.48
C LYS A 21 -33.32 -8.26 -12.29
N HIS A 22 -34.27 -8.12 -11.40
CA HIS A 22 -34.92 -6.84 -11.09
C HIS A 22 -33.94 -5.84 -10.44
N LEU A 23 -33.12 -6.30 -9.49
CA LEU A 23 -32.07 -5.44 -8.90
C LEU A 23 -31.07 -4.96 -9.96
N THR A 24 -30.78 -5.77 -10.98
CA THR A 24 -29.90 -5.38 -12.10
C THR A 24 -30.54 -4.25 -12.89
N HIS A 25 -31.82 -4.31 -13.17
CA HIS A 25 -32.55 -3.25 -13.85
C HIS A 25 -32.51 -1.95 -13.04
N LEU A 26 -32.97 -1.98 -11.78
CA LEU A 26 -32.98 -0.80 -10.90
C LEU A 26 -31.60 -0.19 -10.71
N TYR A 27 -30.52 -0.99 -10.75
CA TYR A 27 -29.17 -0.50 -10.52
C TYR A 27 -28.51 0.08 -11.76
N TYR A 28 -28.75 -0.49 -12.96
CA TYR A 28 -28.03 -0.12 -14.18
C TYR A 28 -28.79 0.83 -15.11
N VAL A 29 -30.09 0.97 -14.99
CA VAL A 29 -30.86 1.92 -15.80
C VAL A 29 -30.68 3.31 -15.23
N ALA A 30 -30.00 4.18 -15.98
CA ALA A 30 -29.56 5.49 -15.48
C ALA A 30 -30.71 6.41 -15.00
N GLY A 31 -31.90 6.26 -15.56
CA GLY A 31 -33.10 7.02 -15.17
C GLY A 31 -33.85 6.50 -13.94
N ASP A 32 -33.46 5.35 -13.38
CA ASP A 32 -34.09 4.82 -12.16
C ASP A 32 -33.52 5.50 -10.91
N PRO A 33 -34.36 5.91 -9.93
CA PRO A 33 -33.90 6.51 -8.66
C PRO A 33 -32.91 5.64 -7.86
N GLY A 34 -32.90 4.33 -8.06
CA GLY A 34 -31.96 3.37 -7.44
C GLY A 34 -30.63 3.26 -8.17
N SER A 35 -30.49 3.84 -9.39
CA SER A 35 -29.35 3.62 -10.28
C SER A 35 -28.02 4.06 -9.66
N TYR A 36 -27.00 3.21 -9.83
CA TYR A 36 -25.62 3.43 -9.38
C TYR A 36 -25.48 3.86 -7.92
N GLY A 37 -26.52 3.63 -7.10
CA GLY A 37 -26.58 4.01 -5.69
C GLY A 37 -25.89 3.01 -4.77
N GLY A 38 -25.82 3.41 -3.48
CA GLY A 38 -25.39 2.51 -2.39
C GLY A 38 -26.49 1.54 -1.98
N VAL A 39 -26.19 0.70 -0.96
CA VAL A 39 -27.11 -0.33 -0.44
C VAL A 39 -28.46 0.25 -0.05
N ASP A 40 -28.46 1.36 0.71
CA ASP A 40 -29.68 1.92 1.27
C ASP A 40 -30.59 2.52 0.18
N ARG A 41 -30.00 3.18 -0.82
CA ARG A 41 -30.78 3.74 -1.95
C ARG A 41 -31.42 2.64 -2.79
N LEU A 42 -30.63 1.62 -3.18
CA LEU A 42 -31.15 0.50 -3.97
C LEU A 42 -32.19 -0.33 -3.19
N TYR A 43 -31.99 -0.50 -1.88
CA TYR A 43 -32.94 -1.17 -0.99
C TYR A 43 -34.26 -0.42 -0.88
N ALA A 44 -34.20 0.90 -0.65
CA ALA A 44 -35.40 1.73 -0.60
C ALA A 44 -36.19 1.64 -1.92
N ARG A 45 -35.50 1.75 -3.05
CA ARG A 45 -36.12 1.63 -4.38
C ARG A 45 -36.70 0.26 -4.64
N ALA A 46 -36.02 -0.82 -4.25
CA ALA A 46 -36.53 -2.18 -4.38
C ALA A 46 -37.81 -2.39 -3.56
N LYS A 47 -37.90 -1.83 -2.36
CA LYS A 47 -39.12 -1.85 -1.56
C LYS A 47 -40.28 -1.08 -2.21
N GLU A 48 -39.98 0.11 -2.73
CA GLU A 48 -40.97 0.97 -3.40
C GLU A 48 -41.63 0.27 -4.58
N VAL A 49 -40.87 -0.51 -5.36
CA VAL A 49 -41.38 -1.28 -6.49
C VAL A 49 -41.85 -2.71 -6.12
N GLY A 50 -41.97 -3.01 -4.84
CA GLY A 50 -42.54 -4.25 -4.33
C GLY A 50 -41.64 -5.50 -4.48
N ILE A 51 -40.31 -5.35 -4.58
CA ILE A 51 -39.41 -6.49 -4.63
C ILE A 51 -39.12 -6.96 -3.20
N PRO A 52 -39.41 -8.21 -2.82
CA PRO A 52 -39.19 -8.73 -1.48
C PRO A 52 -37.73 -9.10 -1.28
N VAL A 53 -36.89 -8.10 -0.96
CA VAL A 53 -35.48 -8.28 -0.68
C VAL A 53 -35.13 -7.68 0.68
N SER A 54 -34.18 -8.30 1.36
CA SER A 54 -33.57 -7.77 2.56
C SER A 54 -32.40 -6.82 2.20
N ARG A 55 -32.06 -5.92 3.14
CA ARG A 55 -30.87 -5.06 3.00
C ARG A 55 -29.59 -5.88 2.80
N GLY A 56 -29.48 -7.05 3.46
CA GLY A 56 -28.36 -7.98 3.31
C GLY A 56 -28.26 -8.60 1.91
N GLU A 57 -29.39 -8.95 1.30
CA GLU A 57 -29.43 -9.47 -0.09
C GLU A 57 -28.99 -8.38 -1.08
N VAL A 58 -29.46 -7.14 -0.92
CA VAL A 58 -29.02 -6.01 -1.74
C VAL A 58 -27.51 -5.78 -1.59
N GLN A 59 -26.99 -5.84 -0.36
CA GLN A 59 -25.55 -5.71 -0.13
C GLN A 59 -24.75 -6.83 -0.80
N LYS A 60 -25.20 -8.11 -0.67
CA LYS A 60 -24.59 -9.26 -1.36
C LYS A 60 -24.65 -9.09 -2.87
N TYR A 61 -25.78 -8.62 -3.41
CA TYR A 61 -25.93 -8.32 -4.83
C TYR A 61 -24.92 -7.25 -5.29
N LEU A 62 -24.88 -6.07 -4.62
CA LEU A 62 -24.00 -4.95 -4.99
C LEU A 62 -22.52 -5.32 -4.89
N THR A 63 -22.12 -6.12 -3.92
CA THR A 63 -20.74 -6.57 -3.76
C THR A 63 -20.24 -7.37 -4.98
N LYS A 64 -21.14 -8.03 -5.69
CA LYS A 64 -20.85 -8.77 -6.94
C LYS A 64 -20.78 -7.84 -8.17
N GLN A 65 -21.28 -6.60 -8.07
CA GLN A 65 -21.28 -5.66 -9.20
C GLN A 65 -19.95 -4.94 -9.32
N LEU A 66 -19.34 -5.02 -10.50
CA LEU A 66 -18.04 -4.39 -10.77
C LEU A 66 -18.04 -2.88 -10.49
N PRO A 67 -19.00 -2.08 -11.01
CA PRO A 67 -19.01 -0.63 -10.77
C PRO A 67 -19.02 -0.29 -9.27
N TYR A 68 -19.88 -0.95 -8.50
CA TYR A 68 -19.98 -0.75 -7.06
C TYR A 68 -18.68 -1.12 -6.33
N SER A 69 -18.12 -2.31 -6.65
CA SER A 69 -16.99 -2.86 -5.93
C SER A 69 -15.69 -2.07 -6.16
N ILE A 70 -15.42 -1.57 -7.37
CA ILE A 70 -14.20 -0.79 -7.66
C ILE A 70 -14.23 0.63 -7.12
N HIS A 71 -15.43 1.19 -6.87
CA HIS A 71 -15.61 2.51 -6.28
C HIS A 71 -15.77 2.47 -4.74
N LYS A 72 -15.85 1.27 -4.14
CA LYS A 72 -15.96 1.14 -2.68
C LYS A 72 -14.80 1.85 -1.99
N PRO A 73 -15.06 2.65 -0.91
CA PRO A 73 -14.00 3.36 -0.20
C PRO A 73 -12.90 2.43 0.31
N VAL A 74 -11.66 2.88 0.23
CA VAL A 74 -10.48 2.22 0.79
C VAL A 74 -10.12 2.85 2.13
N ARG A 75 -9.79 2.03 3.11
CA ARG A 75 -9.29 2.49 4.39
C ARG A 75 -7.79 2.72 4.31
N HIS A 76 -7.38 3.97 4.06
CA HIS A 76 -5.96 4.33 3.97
C HIS A 76 -5.24 4.40 5.33
N LYS A 77 -5.98 4.73 6.40
CA LYS A 77 -5.42 4.80 7.76
C LYS A 77 -5.66 3.48 8.49
N PHE A 78 -4.65 2.64 8.55
CA PHE A 78 -4.64 1.40 9.31
C PHE A 78 -3.26 1.19 9.93
N ALA A 79 -3.21 0.37 10.98
CA ALA A 79 -1.95 0.05 11.65
C ALA A 79 -1.14 -0.93 10.79
N ARG A 80 0.13 -0.59 10.56
CA ARG A 80 1.09 -1.41 9.82
C ARG A 80 2.08 -2.05 10.77
N ASN A 81 2.78 -3.09 10.32
CA ASN A 81 3.87 -3.69 11.07
C ASN A 81 4.99 -2.66 11.29
N HIS A 82 5.52 -2.65 12.50
CA HIS A 82 6.69 -1.85 12.81
C HIS A 82 7.96 -2.52 12.29
N THR A 83 8.99 -1.73 12.02
CA THR A 83 10.35 -2.25 11.88
C THR A 83 10.84 -2.61 13.27
N TYR A 84 11.18 -3.86 13.50
CA TYR A 84 11.66 -4.36 14.78
C TYR A 84 13.18 -4.37 14.81
N ALA A 85 13.76 -3.89 15.90
CA ALA A 85 15.14 -4.13 16.27
C ALA A 85 15.15 -4.64 17.72
N SER A 86 15.88 -5.72 17.98
CA SER A 86 15.96 -6.33 19.33
C SER A 86 16.99 -5.61 20.19
N ASN A 87 18.04 -5.07 19.57
CA ASN A 87 19.15 -4.45 20.27
C ASN A 87 19.52 -3.09 19.66
N ILE A 88 20.19 -2.28 20.47
CA ILE A 88 20.85 -1.04 20.02
C ILE A 88 21.83 -1.39 18.89
N ASP A 89 21.91 -0.55 17.87
CA ASP A 89 22.79 -0.69 16.71
C ASP A 89 22.60 -1.98 15.88
N GLN A 90 21.53 -2.75 16.15
CA GLN A 90 21.18 -3.88 15.31
C GLN A 90 20.75 -3.41 13.91
N GLN A 91 19.98 -2.34 13.82
CA GLN A 91 19.54 -1.78 12.54
C GLN A 91 19.44 -0.27 12.60
N TRP A 92 20.14 0.38 11.68
CA TRP A 92 19.94 1.80 11.40
C TRP A 92 19.16 2.01 10.12
N GLN A 93 18.47 3.14 10.04
CA GLN A 93 17.85 3.63 8.81
C GLN A 93 18.52 4.94 8.40
N ALA A 94 18.83 5.10 7.11
CA ALA A 94 19.35 6.33 6.57
C ALA A 94 18.56 6.80 5.35
N ASP A 95 18.50 8.13 5.19
CA ASP A 95 17.77 8.79 4.10
C ASP A 95 18.46 10.12 3.76
N LEU A 96 18.18 10.66 2.56
CA LEU A 96 18.62 11.98 2.12
C LEU A 96 17.47 12.97 2.15
N ALA A 97 17.47 13.84 3.14
CA ALA A 97 16.53 14.94 3.19
C ALA A 97 16.90 16.01 2.15
N ASP A 98 16.00 16.29 1.22
CA ASP A 98 16.17 17.31 0.18
C ASP A 98 16.09 18.72 0.78
N MET A 99 17.13 19.52 0.51
CA MET A 99 17.31 20.91 0.95
C MET A 99 17.77 21.81 -0.19
N GLN A 100 17.61 21.40 -1.46
CA GLN A 100 18.12 22.11 -2.64
C GLN A 100 17.65 23.58 -2.69
N GLY A 101 16.37 23.82 -2.33
CA GLY A 101 15.82 25.19 -2.30
C GLY A 101 16.46 26.13 -1.28
N LEU A 102 17.35 25.62 -0.39
CA LEU A 102 18.07 26.40 0.62
C LEU A 102 19.59 26.35 0.46
N SER A 103 20.05 25.84 -0.66
CA SER A 103 21.47 25.55 -0.91
C SER A 103 22.36 26.81 -0.86
N SER A 104 21.86 27.93 -1.38
CA SER A 104 22.57 29.21 -1.43
C SER A 104 22.94 29.73 -0.04
N GLU A 105 22.04 29.59 0.93
CA GLU A 105 22.26 30.04 2.32
C GLU A 105 23.03 29.01 3.15
N ASN A 106 23.28 27.81 2.62
CA ASN A 106 23.82 26.66 3.35
C ASN A 106 25.10 26.08 2.72
N ASP A 107 26.01 26.95 2.29
CA ASP A 107 27.34 26.62 1.79
C ASP A 107 27.35 25.62 0.62
N GLY A 108 26.30 25.67 -0.22
CA GLY A 108 26.13 24.78 -1.36
C GLY A 108 25.69 23.36 -1.00
N ASN A 109 25.21 23.13 0.23
CA ASN A 109 24.70 21.82 0.63
C ASN A 109 23.25 21.65 0.18
N ASN A 110 23.03 20.69 -0.72
CA ASN A 110 21.72 20.39 -1.32
C ASN A 110 20.92 19.36 -0.53
N TYR A 111 21.57 18.58 0.33
CA TYR A 111 20.97 17.48 1.06
C TYR A 111 21.48 17.40 2.49
N ILE A 112 20.73 16.71 3.34
CA ILE A 112 21.18 16.25 4.65
C ILE A 112 21.07 14.74 4.66
N LEU A 113 22.20 14.02 4.84
CA LEU A 113 22.20 12.60 5.15
C LEU A 113 21.75 12.46 6.62
N THR A 114 20.59 11.90 6.82
CA THR A 114 20.05 11.57 8.15
C THR A 114 20.18 10.08 8.41
N CYS A 115 20.47 9.73 9.64
CA CYS A 115 20.56 8.34 10.08
C CYS A 115 19.97 8.23 11.49
N ILE A 116 19.31 7.10 11.77
CA ILE A 116 18.68 6.85 13.06
C ILE A 116 18.77 5.37 13.42
N ASP A 117 19.11 5.08 14.68
CA ASP A 117 19.02 3.74 15.22
C ASP A 117 17.55 3.37 15.47
N VAL A 118 17.14 2.21 14.99
CA VAL A 118 15.73 1.77 15.01
C VAL A 118 15.23 1.52 16.42
N LEU A 119 16.05 1.02 17.36
CA LEU A 119 15.63 0.79 18.74
C LEU A 119 15.69 2.06 19.58
N SER A 120 16.88 2.66 19.71
CA SER A 120 17.06 3.80 20.61
C SER A 120 16.45 5.10 20.09
N ARG A 121 16.13 5.18 18.78
CA ARG A 121 15.73 6.43 18.11
C ARG A 121 16.83 7.49 18.14
N PHE A 122 18.04 7.15 18.54
CA PHE A 122 19.17 8.06 18.49
C PHE A 122 19.52 8.39 17.05
N ALA A 123 19.69 9.65 16.73
CA ALA A 123 19.81 10.13 15.37
C ALA A 123 21.09 10.93 15.13
N TRP A 124 21.51 10.94 13.87
CA TRP A 124 22.64 11.72 13.35
C TRP A 124 22.23 12.40 12.06
N ALA A 125 22.88 13.54 11.76
CA ALA A 125 22.68 14.26 10.52
C ALA A 125 24.01 14.85 10.01
N VAL A 126 24.23 14.75 8.70
CA VAL A 126 25.43 15.27 8.03
C VAL A 126 25.02 16.04 6.78
N PRO A 127 25.44 17.29 6.59
CA PRO A 127 25.16 18.03 5.36
C PRO A 127 25.92 17.44 4.18
N VAL A 128 25.30 17.43 3.01
CA VAL A 128 25.82 16.80 1.78
C VAL A 128 25.62 17.73 0.60
N ARG A 129 26.69 18.00 -0.15
CA ARG A 129 26.63 18.91 -1.31
C ARG A 129 25.85 18.33 -2.49
N SER A 130 26.04 17.05 -2.79
CA SER A 130 25.35 16.41 -3.91
C SER A 130 25.22 14.90 -3.71
N LYS A 131 24.34 14.26 -4.50
CA LYS A 131 24.15 12.80 -4.52
C LYS A 131 25.29 12.04 -5.23
N SER A 132 26.38 12.72 -5.62
CA SER A 132 27.52 12.06 -6.26
C SER A 132 28.18 11.05 -5.31
N THR A 133 28.71 9.97 -5.87
CA THR A 133 29.38 8.91 -5.10
C THR A 133 30.45 9.45 -4.16
N LYS A 134 31.28 10.41 -4.63
CA LYS A 134 32.32 11.06 -3.82
C LYS A 134 31.74 11.74 -2.57
N HIS A 135 30.69 12.54 -2.72
CA HIS A 135 30.09 13.26 -1.60
C HIS A 135 29.34 12.31 -0.66
N MET A 136 28.72 11.26 -1.18
CA MET A 136 28.07 10.25 -0.35
C MET A 136 29.06 9.46 0.49
N VAL A 137 30.20 9.04 -0.08
CA VAL A 137 31.27 8.37 0.68
C VAL A 137 31.83 9.29 1.77
N MET A 138 32.05 10.57 1.47
CA MET A 138 32.49 11.56 2.47
C MET A 138 31.45 11.73 3.59
N ALA A 139 30.16 11.80 3.24
CA ALA A 139 29.08 11.94 4.19
C ALA A 139 28.98 10.73 5.13
N PHE A 140 29.05 9.50 4.59
CA PHE A 140 29.07 8.30 5.43
C PHE A 140 30.33 8.19 6.30
N LYS A 141 31.51 8.56 5.79
CA LYS A 141 32.72 8.63 6.62
C LYS A 141 32.55 9.61 7.79
N LYS A 142 31.98 10.79 7.52
CA LYS A 142 31.70 11.80 8.56
C LYS A 142 30.64 11.29 9.54
N LEU A 143 29.57 10.65 9.05
CA LEU A 143 28.53 10.03 9.87
C LEU A 143 29.14 9.03 10.86
N PHE A 144 29.94 8.07 10.37
CA PHE A 144 30.59 7.08 11.24
C PHE A 144 31.66 7.67 12.16
N GLN A 145 32.22 8.83 11.83
CA GLN A 145 33.12 9.54 12.72
C GLN A 145 32.36 10.13 13.92
N ILE A 146 31.25 10.82 13.68
CA ILE A 146 30.44 11.43 14.74
C ILE A 146 29.63 10.43 15.54
N ALA A 147 29.35 9.27 14.96
CA ALA A 147 28.61 8.20 15.63
C ALA A 147 29.46 7.34 16.58
N ARG A 148 30.78 7.46 16.57
CA ARG A 148 31.68 6.64 17.40
C ARG A 148 31.26 6.66 18.87
N PRO A 149 31.33 5.50 19.55
CA PRO A 149 31.82 4.18 19.09
C PRO A 149 30.76 3.33 18.35
N ARG A 150 29.56 3.85 18.09
CA ARG A 150 28.41 3.12 17.55
C ARG A 150 28.59 2.78 16.07
N VAL A 151 28.30 1.54 15.70
CA VAL A 151 28.31 1.03 14.32
C VAL A 151 27.15 0.06 14.15
N PRO A 152 26.30 0.17 13.12
CA PRO A 152 25.17 -0.72 12.95
C PRO A 152 25.60 -2.07 12.37
N GLN A 153 24.90 -3.13 12.77
CA GLN A 153 25.01 -4.43 12.08
C GLN A 153 24.34 -4.38 10.69
N ARG A 154 23.20 -3.67 10.58
CA ARG A 154 22.43 -3.53 9.34
C ARG A 154 22.09 -2.08 9.09
N LEU A 155 22.23 -1.65 7.85
CA LEU A 155 21.83 -0.32 7.39
C LEU A 155 20.74 -0.46 6.33
N GLN A 156 19.59 0.12 6.59
CA GLN A 156 18.48 0.20 5.64
C GLN A 156 18.44 1.56 4.99
N THR A 157 18.39 1.60 3.65
CA THR A 157 18.15 2.83 2.87
C THR A 157 17.03 2.59 1.85
N ASP A 158 16.65 3.60 1.09
CA ASP A 158 15.90 3.40 -0.13
C ASP A 158 16.79 2.77 -1.24
N LYS A 159 16.17 2.43 -2.39
CA LYS A 159 16.88 1.85 -3.56
C LYS A 159 17.63 2.90 -4.41
N GLY A 160 17.86 4.10 -3.89
CA GLY A 160 18.53 5.17 -4.62
C GLY A 160 19.95 4.76 -5.07
N LYS A 161 20.31 5.12 -6.31
CA LYS A 161 21.66 4.88 -6.86
C LYS A 161 22.76 5.55 -6.04
N GLU A 162 22.42 6.61 -5.33
CA GLU A 162 23.30 7.32 -4.39
C GLU A 162 23.77 6.45 -3.22
N PHE A 163 22.92 5.49 -2.78
CA PHE A 163 23.24 4.54 -1.73
C PHE A 163 23.81 3.23 -2.28
N PHE A 164 23.24 2.74 -3.41
CA PHE A 164 23.63 1.48 -4.05
C PHE A 164 24.64 1.75 -5.18
N ASN A 165 25.83 2.21 -4.83
CA ASN A 165 26.97 2.33 -5.73
C ASN A 165 28.19 1.57 -5.15
N LYS A 166 29.16 1.29 -6.02
CA LYS A 166 30.34 0.46 -5.69
C LYS A 166 31.11 0.97 -4.48
N ASP A 167 31.34 2.27 -4.39
CA ASP A 167 32.23 2.84 -3.36
C ASP A 167 31.54 2.92 -1.99
N VAL A 168 30.24 3.31 -1.95
CA VAL A 168 29.45 3.25 -0.71
C VAL A 168 29.31 1.81 -0.24
N SER A 169 28.98 0.88 -1.15
CA SER A 169 28.89 -0.55 -0.81
C SER A 169 30.20 -1.10 -0.28
N LYS A 170 31.36 -0.72 -0.86
CA LYS A 170 32.67 -1.10 -0.37
C LYS A 170 32.91 -0.52 1.05
N LEU A 171 32.67 0.77 1.26
CA LEU A 171 32.82 1.42 2.57
C LEU A 171 32.01 0.72 3.67
N LEU A 172 30.75 0.38 3.38
CA LEU A 172 29.86 -0.32 4.33
C LEU A 172 30.35 -1.74 4.61
N LYS A 173 30.75 -2.47 3.55
CA LYS A 173 31.30 -3.83 3.67
C LYS A 173 32.60 -3.85 4.49
N ASP A 174 33.49 -2.90 4.27
CA ASP A 174 34.76 -2.78 5.00
C ASP A 174 34.54 -2.52 6.51
N LYS A 175 33.35 -2.00 6.88
CA LYS A 175 32.92 -1.82 8.28
C LYS A 175 32.08 -2.98 8.81
N GLY A 176 31.87 -4.05 8.05
CA GLY A 176 31.04 -5.19 8.43
C GLY A 176 29.54 -4.90 8.45
N ILE A 177 29.08 -3.84 7.80
CA ILE A 177 27.68 -3.41 7.79
C ILE A 177 26.92 -4.11 6.66
N HIS A 178 25.85 -4.83 6.98
CA HIS A 178 24.92 -5.39 5.98
C HIS A 178 23.98 -4.32 5.46
N HIS A 179 24.23 -3.87 4.22
CA HIS A 179 23.40 -2.85 3.55
C HIS A 179 22.26 -3.48 2.78
N PHE A 180 21.03 -3.00 2.98
CA PHE A 180 19.84 -3.49 2.27
C PHE A 180 18.79 -2.39 2.05
N ALA A 181 17.95 -2.61 1.04
CA ALA A 181 16.76 -1.81 0.80
C ALA A 181 15.49 -2.64 0.93
N THR A 182 14.38 -2.01 1.31
CA THR A 182 13.07 -2.65 1.30
C THR A 182 12.39 -2.48 -0.06
N ASN A 183 11.66 -3.51 -0.49
CA ASN A 183 10.89 -3.52 -1.74
C ASN A 183 9.45 -2.98 -1.56
N SER A 184 9.07 -2.54 -0.38
CA SER A 184 7.73 -2.03 -0.09
C SER A 184 7.67 -0.50 -0.21
N ASP A 185 6.50 0.01 -0.61
CA ASP A 185 6.21 1.45 -0.61
C ASP A 185 6.29 2.08 0.79
N THR A 186 6.27 1.27 1.85
CA THR A 186 6.58 1.68 3.21
C THR A 186 8.09 1.70 3.42
N LYS A 187 8.69 2.75 2.95
CA LYS A 187 10.12 3.06 3.08
C LYS A 187 10.51 3.20 4.56
N ALA A 188 11.74 3.51 4.82
CA ALA A 188 12.36 3.65 6.13
C ALA A 188 11.59 4.62 7.08
N ALA A 189 10.44 4.19 7.56
CA ALA A 189 9.44 5.02 8.25
C ALA A 189 9.97 5.68 9.53
N VAL A 190 11.02 5.14 10.13
CA VAL A 190 11.60 5.71 11.35
C VAL A 190 12.42 6.94 11.00
N VAL A 191 13.31 6.85 9.99
CA VAL A 191 14.09 8.00 9.53
C VAL A 191 13.24 9.06 8.85
N GLU A 192 12.19 8.68 8.11
CA GLU A 192 11.24 9.63 7.52
C GLU A 192 10.54 10.48 8.60
N ARG A 193 10.16 9.85 9.71
CA ARG A 193 9.57 10.55 10.85
C ARG A 193 10.57 11.48 11.52
N PHE A 194 11.83 11.06 11.65
CA PHE A 194 12.91 11.91 12.14
C PHE A 194 13.11 13.11 11.21
N ASN A 195 13.19 12.89 9.90
CA ASN A 195 13.31 13.96 8.89
C ASN A 195 12.20 15.00 9.03
N ARG A 196 10.96 14.56 9.21
CA ARG A 196 9.84 15.48 9.45
C ARG A 196 10.03 16.28 10.71
N THR A 197 10.44 15.65 11.81
CA THR A 197 10.67 16.33 13.09
C THR A 197 11.81 17.35 12.98
N LEU A 198 12.94 16.97 12.37
CA LEU A 198 14.08 17.84 12.15
C LEU A 198 13.71 19.05 11.28
N LYS A 199 13.09 18.81 10.11
CA LYS A 199 12.62 19.88 9.23
C LYS A 199 11.64 20.80 9.95
N THR A 200 10.66 20.28 10.69
CA THR A 200 9.72 21.13 11.43
C THR A 200 10.44 22.05 12.41
N ARG A 201 11.41 21.55 13.17
CA ARG A 201 12.22 22.38 14.10
C ARG A 201 13.03 23.44 13.35
N MET A 202 13.64 23.06 12.22
CA MET A 202 14.38 23.99 11.37
C MET A 202 13.49 25.12 10.85
N TRP A 203 12.30 24.80 10.34
CA TRP A 203 11.37 25.83 9.84
C TRP A 203 10.87 26.77 10.94
N VAL A 204 10.62 26.26 12.13
CA VAL A 204 10.29 27.10 13.30
C VAL A 204 11.44 28.05 13.63
N TYR A 205 12.68 27.53 13.63
CA TYR A 205 13.87 28.35 13.83
C TYR A 205 14.04 29.42 12.75
N PHE A 206 13.81 29.07 11.48
CA PHE A 206 13.90 30.01 10.37
C PHE A 206 12.90 31.18 10.54
N THR A 207 11.69 30.85 10.96
CA THR A 207 10.68 31.89 11.25
C THR A 207 11.07 32.76 12.44
N ALA A 208 11.64 32.16 13.49
CA ALA A 208 12.01 32.90 14.71
C ALA A 208 13.23 33.84 14.53
N HIS A 209 14.11 33.49 13.60
CA HIS A 209 15.40 34.25 13.40
C HIS A 209 15.48 34.90 12.02
N ASP A 210 14.40 34.91 11.25
CA ASP A 210 14.36 35.47 9.89
C ASP A 210 15.55 35.00 9.02
N THR A 211 15.82 33.71 9.02
CA THR A 211 16.96 33.10 8.32
C THR A 211 16.53 31.80 7.66
N LYS A 212 17.30 31.36 6.66
CA LYS A 212 17.16 30.00 6.06
C LYS A 212 18.44 29.19 6.23
N ARG A 213 19.36 29.66 7.05
CA ARG A 213 20.65 29.01 7.30
C ARG A 213 20.53 28.01 8.44
N TYR A 214 20.69 26.71 8.08
CA TYR A 214 20.64 25.60 9.05
C TYR A 214 22.01 25.01 9.39
N ILE A 215 23.03 25.26 8.56
CA ILE A 215 24.31 24.56 8.67
C ILE A 215 24.94 24.73 10.03
N ASN A 216 24.83 25.92 10.63
CA ASN A 216 25.43 26.27 11.92
C ASN A 216 24.71 25.63 13.12
N ILE A 217 23.42 25.31 12.97
CA ILE A 217 22.56 24.85 14.07
C ILE A 217 22.15 23.39 13.92
N LEU A 218 22.54 22.72 12.81
CA LEU A 218 22.12 21.36 12.51
C LEU A 218 22.47 20.39 13.63
N GLN A 219 23.70 20.47 14.15
CA GLN A 219 24.16 19.58 15.22
C GLN A 219 23.47 19.87 16.54
N ASP A 220 23.21 21.15 16.86
CA ASP A 220 22.46 21.52 18.06
C ASP A 220 21.01 21.00 18.02
N MET A 221 20.39 21.05 16.85
CA MET A 221 19.05 20.51 16.67
C MET A 221 18.99 18.99 16.81
N VAL A 222 20.01 18.29 16.29
CA VAL A 222 20.15 16.83 16.46
C VAL A 222 20.43 16.50 17.93
N TYR A 223 21.31 17.24 18.58
CA TYR A 223 21.57 17.12 20.02
C TYR A 223 20.28 17.31 20.84
N ALA A 224 19.54 18.39 20.60
CA ALA A 224 18.27 18.65 21.27
C ALA A 224 17.22 17.58 20.99
N TYR A 225 17.22 16.96 19.81
CA TYR A 225 16.36 15.82 19.51
C TYR A 225 16.74 14.60 20.36
N ASN A 226 18.01 14.25 20.41
CA ASN A 226 18.51 13.07 21.13
C ASN A 226 18.30 13.19 22.64
N HIS A 227 18.33 14.42 23.21
CA HIS A 227 18.14 14.69 24.64
C HIS A 227 16.71 15.13 25.01
N SER A 228 15.78 15.06 24.07
CA SER A 228 14.35 15.29 24.35
C SER A 228 13.62 13.97 24.56
N VAL A 229 12.67 13.95 25.50
CA VAL A 229 11.83 12.77 25.75
C VAL A 229 11.05 12.40 24.49
N HIS A 230 11.34 11.23 23.93
CA HIS A 230 10.66 10.71 22.75
C HIS A 230 9.32 10.07 23.15
N ARG A 231 8.21 10.56 22.57
CA ARG A 231 6.83 10.19 22.96
C ARG A 231 6.58 8.67 23.06
N THR A 232 7.11 7.90 22.12
CA THR A 232 6.88 6.44 22.09
C THR A 232 7.88 5.69 22.98
N LEU A 233 9.15 6.14 23.02
CA LEU A 233 10.17 5.57 23.92
C LEU A 233 9.88 5.87 25.39
N ARG A 234 9.22 6.99 25.71
CA ARG A 234 9.01 7.55 27.05
C ARG A 234 10.32 7.85 27.81
N MET A 235 11.41 8.02 27.08
CA MET A 235 12.74 8.40 27.57
C MET A 235 13.47 9.14 26.45
N CYS A 236 14.60 9.78 26.75
CA CYS A 236 15.42 10.39 25.71
C CYS A 236 16.14 9.32 24.90
N PRO A 237 16.34 9.51 23.59
CA PRO A 237 17.17 8.62 22.80
C PRO A 237 18.60 8.43 23.36
N SER A 238 19.17 9.49 23.95
CA SER A 238 20.46 9.47 24.64
C SER A 238 20.51 8.58 25.87
N ASP A 239 19.35 8.36 26.54
CA ASP A 239 19.30 7.57 27.77
C ASP A 239 19.14 6.06 27.48
N VAL A 240 19.00 5.69 26.19
CA VAL A 240 18.90 4.28 25.81
C VAL A 240 20.32 3.71 25.68
N GLU A 241 20.93 3.44 26.82
CA GLU A 241 22.25 2.83 26.93
C GLU A 241 22.18 1.56 27.80
N GLY A 242 22.93 0.54 27.40
CA GLY A 242 22.94 -0.74 28.11
C GLY A 242 21.67 -1.59 27.89
N GLU A 243 21.69 -2.79 28.45
CA GLU A 243 20.65 -3.81 28.20
C GLU A 243 19.31 -3.46 28.86
N GLU A 244 19.33 -2.93 30.09
CA GLU A 244 18.11 -2.58 30.81
C GLU A 244 17.31 -1.47 30.11
N ALA A 245 17.97 -0.40 29.70
CA ALA A 245 17.36 0.70 28.97
C ALA A 245 16.89 0.25 27.58
N ALA A 246 17.65 -0.61 26.89
CA ALA A 246 17.25 -1.22 25.62
C ALA A 246 15.98 -2.06 25.76
N ASN A 247 15.87 -2.90 26.80
CA ASN A 247 14.69 -3.70 27.08
C ASN A 247 13.46 -2.82 27.38
N LYS A 248 13.63 -1.77 28.17
CA LYS A 248 12.57 -0.79 28.46
C LYS A 248 12.10 -0.06 27.19
N ALA A 249 13.04 0.35 26.34
CA ALA A 249 12.75 0.96 25.06
C ALA A 249 11.98 -0.01 24.14
N TRP A 250 12.40 -1.27 24.09
CA TRP A 250 11.73 -2.31 23.31
C TRP A 250 10.29 -2.54 23.78
N ILE A 251 10.06 -2.66 25.07
CA ILE A 251 8.71 -2.80 25.65
C ILE A 251 7.83 -1.59 25.27
N ASN A 252 8.34 -0.38 25.44
CA ASN A 252 7.60 0.84 25.12
C ASN A 252 7.24 0.96 23.63
N LEU A 253 8.12 0.49 22.74
CA LEU A 253 7.91 0.55 21.29
C LEU A 253 6.97 -0.53 20.77
N TYR A 254 7.06 -1.77 21.29
CA TYR A 254 6.52 -2.93 20.58
C TYR A 254 5.50 -3.75 21.39
N TYR A 255 5.46 -3.62 22.72
CA TYR A 255 4.59 -4.46 23.58
C TYR A 255 3.10 -4.37 23.21
N LYS A 256 2.61 -3.18 22.86
CA LYS A 256 1.19 -2.98 22.49
C LYS A 256 0.80 -3.65 21.16
N ASP A 257 1.74 -3.88 20.26
CA ASP A 257 1.46 -4.50 18.97
C ASP A 257 1.35 -6.03 19.08
N SER A 258 1.95 -6.63 20.11
CA SER A 258 1.89 -8.07 20.36
C SER A 258 0.50 -8.56 20.78
N CYS A 259 -0.37 -7.65 21.25
CA CYS A 259 -1.70 -7.99 21.81
C CYS A 259 -2.88 -7.81 20.83
N GLY A 260 -2.66 -7.30 19.63
CA GLY A 260 -3.72 -6.95 18.68
C GLY A 260 -3.99 -8.02 17.62
N ARG A 261 -4.81 -9.05 17.92
CA ARG A 261 -5.34 -9.95 16.89
C ARG A 261 -6.37 -9.22 16.03
N SER A 262 -6.24 -9.30 14.71
CA SER A 262 -7.28 -8.84 13.75
C SER A 262 -8.58 -9.62 14.02
N LYS A 263 -9.70 -8.89 14.18
CA LYS A 263 -11.04 -9.49 14.42
C LYS A 263 -11.73 -9.97 13.15
N LYS A 264 -11.12 -9.78 11.97
CA LYS A 264 -11.69 -10.23 10.68
C LYS A 264 -11.05 -11.53 10.26
N ALA A 265 -11.84 -12.40 9.63
CA ALA A 265 -11.35 -13.60 8.99
C ALA A 265 -10.36 -13.18 7.88
N PRO A 266 -9.10 -13.60 7.96
CA PRO A 266 -8.10 -13.24 6.95
C PRO A 266 -8.41 -13.93 5.63
N LEU A 267 -7.93 -13.35 4.53
CA LEU A 267 -7.98 -13.98 3.21
C LEU A 267 -7.21 -15.30 3.23
N SER A 268 -7.74 -16.29 2.50
CA SER A 268 -7.09 -17.60 2.36
C SER A 268 -6.10 -17.62 1.17
N GLU A 269 -5.08 -18.47 1.25
CA GLU A 269 -4.21 -18.74 0.10
C GLU A 269 -5.03 -19.31 -1.06
N GLY A 270 -4.72 -18.89 -2.28
CA GLY A 270 -5.52 -19.20 -3.48
C GLY A 270 -6.71 -18.28 -3.70
N GLU A 271 -7.09 -17.45 -2.73
CA GLU A 271 -8.22 -16.52 -2.86
C GLU A 271 -7.91 -15.38 -3.83
N ARG A 272 -8.89 -15.05 -4.67
CA ARG A 272 -8.75 -13.94 -5.63
C ARG A 272 -9.02 -12.60 -4.98
N THR A 273 -8.17 -11.65 -5.28
CA THR A 273 -8.20 -10.31 -4.69
C THR A 273 -7.97 -9.21 -5.71
N ARG A 274 -8.26 -7.98 -5.31
CA ARG A 274 -7.82 -6.74 -5.94
C ARG A 274 -6.96 -5.96 -4.98
N ILE A 275 -6.09 -5.12 -5.53
CA ILE A 275 -5.25 -4.21 -4.78
C ILE A 275 -5.89 -2.82 -4.76
N SER A 276 -5.81 -2.12 -3.64
CA SER A 276 -6.17 -0.72 -3.55
C SER A 276 -5.28 0.12 -4.45
N ARG A 277 -5.86 1.10 -5.16
CA ARG A 277 -5.09 2.07 -5.94
C ARG A 277 -4.56 3.16 -5.02
N TRP A 278 -3.26 3.44 -5.16
CA TRP A 278 -2.71 4.66 -4.62
C TRP A 278 -3.22 5.83 -5.46
N LYS A 279 -3.84 6.82 -4.82
CA LYS A 279 -4.26 8.05 -5.48
C LYS A 279 -3.23 9.14 -5.24
N GLY A 280 -2.84 9.82 -6.31
CA GLY A 280 -2.02 11.03 -6.22
C GLY A 280 -2.77 12.16 -5.50
N GLU A 281 -2.03 13.14 -5.02
CA GLU A 281 -2.56 14.27 -4.22
C GLU A 281 -3.68 15.05 -4.94
N PHE A 282 -3.61 15.13 -6.26
CA PHE A 282 -4.59 15.82 -7.12
C PHE A 282 -5.60 14.89 -7.80
N GLU A 283 -5.57 13.57 -7.52
CA GLU A 283 -6.50 12.64 -8.14
C GLU A 283 -7.91 12.80 -7.54
N LYS A 284 -8.90 12.93 -8.42
CA LYS A 284 -10.29 13.20 -8.02
C LYS A 284 -10.89 12.02 -7.24
N GLY A 285 -11.69 12.34 -6.22
CA GLY A 285 -12.28 11.33 -5.32
C GLY A 285 -13.23 10.34 -5.99
N TYR A 286 -13.82 10.70 -7.14
CA TYR A 286 -14.78 9.87 -7.88
C TYR A 286 -14.16 8.80 -8.78
N VAL A 287 -12.83 8.80 -8.99
CA VAL A 287 -12.18 7.71 -9.73
C VAL A 287 -12.13 6.41 -8.92
N PRO A 288 -12.03 5.23 -9.58
CA PRO A 288 -11.99 3.95 -8.88
C PRO A 288 -10.90 3.87 -7.82
N ASN A 289 -11.23 3.29 -6.67
CA ASN A 289 -10.33 3.09 -5.54
C ASN A 289 -9.56 1.75 -5.61
N TRP A 290 -10.02 0.82 -6.44
CA TRP A 290 -9.48 -0.54 -6.55
C TRP A 290 -9.06 -0.83 -7.98
N THR A 291 -8.05 -1.70 -8.14
CA THR A 291 -7.62 -2.16 -9.47
C THR A 291 -8.73 -2.96 -10.15
N ARG A 292 -8.76 -2.93 -11.48
CA ARG A 292 -9.57 -3.88 -12.27
C ARG A 292 -8.85 -5.21 -12.43
N GLU A 293 -7.54 -5.20 -12.39
CA GLU A 293 -6.69 -6.37 -12.42
C GLU A 293 -6.90 -7.23 -11.17
N HIS A 294 -6.80 -8.55 -11.35
CA HIS A 294 -7.02 -9.52 -10.30
C HIS A 294 -5.71 -10.22 -9.96
N PHE A 295 -5.56 -10.49 -8.68
CA PHE A 295 -4.42 -11.16 -8.11
C PHE A 295 -4.90 -12.36 -7.29
N VAL A 296 -3.99 -13.31 -7.07
CA VAL A 296 -4.25 -14.47 -6.23
C VAL A 296 -3.34 -14.39 -5.01
N VAL A 297 -3.87 -14.67 -3.84
CA VAL A 297 -3.08 -14.78 -2.62
C VAL A 297 -2.14 -15.98 -2.77
N ASP A 298 -0.84 -15.72 -2.85
CA ASP A 298 0.20 -16.74 -2.96
C ASP A 298 0.56 -17.32 -1.59
N LYS A 299 0.87 -16.40 -0.64
CA LYS A 299 1.25 -16.78 0.73
C LYS A 299 0.69 -15.78 1.72
N ARG A 300 0.26 -16.32 2.85
CA ARG A 300 -0.10 -15.58 4.05
C ARG A 300 1.08 -15.64 5.03
N LEU A 301 1.56 -14.48 5.44
CA LEU A 301 2.67 -14.36 6.39
C LEU A 301 2.13 -13.86 7.73
N GLU A 302 2.27 -14.70 8.75
CA GLU A 302 1.88 -14.35 10.12
C GLU A 302 3.03 -13.60 10.79
N HIS A 303 2.96 -12.31 10.73
CA HIS A 303 3.73 -11.38 11.56
C HIS A 303 2.79 -10.85 12.66
N PRO A 304 3.21 -9.93 13.53
CA PRO A 304 2.27 -9.30 14.47
C PRO A 304 0.97 -8.84 13.81
N ARG A 305 1.04 -8.42 12.54
CA ARG A 305 -0.12 -8.20 11.65
C ARG A 305 0.08 -9.00 10.38
N VAL A 306 -0.95 -9.74 10.00
CA VAL A 306 -0.93 -10.57 8.80
C VAL A 306 -0.67 -9.71 7.56
N VAL A 307 0.23 -10.18 6.71
CA VAL A 307 0.49 -9.63 5.37
C VAL A 307 0.45 -10.74 4.34
N TYR A 308 0.16 -10.38 3.10
CA TYR A 308 -0.04 -11.30 2.00
C TYR A 308 0.97 -11.06 0.89
N LYS A 309 1.47 -12.15 0.30
CA LYS A 309 2.14 -12.12 -0.99
C LYS A 309 1.14 -12.49 -2.08
N LEU A 310 1.26 -11.83 -3.21
CA LEU A 310 0.33 -12.00 -4.32
C LEU A 310 1.04 -12.51 -5.57
N LYS A 311 0.27 -13.20 -6.40
CA LYS A 311 0.61 -13.53 -7.78
C LYS A 311 -0.39 -12.91 -8.74
N ASP A 312 0.08 -12.55 -9.92
CA ASP A 312 -0.79 -12.09 -11.00
C ASP A 312 -1.46 -13.28 -11.72
N ALA A 313 -2.29 -12.99 -12.73
CA ALA A 313 -3.00 -14.00 -13.52
C ALA A 313 -2.08 -14.93 -14.34
N ARG A 314 -0.77 -14.65 -14.42
CA ARG A 314 0.26 -15.50 -15.03
C ARG A 314 1.08 -16.30 -14.04
N ASN A 315 0.74 -16.25 -12.76
CA ASN A 315 1.51 -16.84 -11.67
C ASN A 315 2.86 -16.12 -11.41
N GLU A 316 3.07 -14.92 -11.95
CA GLU A 316 4.22 -14.10 -11.65
C GLU A 316 4.06 -13.44 -10.27
N ALA A 317 5.11 -13.46 -9.46
CA ALA A 317 5.07 -12.84 -8.14
C ALA A 317 4.96 -11.31 -8.25
N VAL A 318 4.02 -10.74 -7.50
CA VAL A 318 3.89 -9.28 -7.35
C VAL A 318 4.84 -8.83 -6.25
N GLU A 319 5.69 -7.85 -6.55
CA GLU A 319 6.62 -7.29 -5.56
C GLU A 319 5.87 -6.62 -4.39
N GLY A 320 6.35 -6.83 -3.18
CA GLY A 320 5.84 -6.23 -1.97
C GLY A 320 5.07 -7.18 -1.07
N ASN A 321 4.61 -6.62 0.06
CA ASN A 321 3.72 -7.28 1.01
C ASN A 321 2.49 -6.41 1.17
N PHE A 322 1.32 -7.02 1.13
CA PHE A 322 0.04 -6.33 1.16
C PHE A 322 -0.69 -6.61 2.47
N TYR A 323 -1.26 -5.60 3.08
CA TYR A 323 -2.12 -5.74 4.24
C TYR A 323 -3.56 -6.06 3.82
N GLU A 324 -4.33 -6.70 4.70
CA GLU A 324 -5.75 -6.99 4.46
C GLU A 324 -6.56 -5.75 4.04
N SER A 325 -6.24 -4.58 4.62
CA SER A 325 -6.90 -3.32 4.29
C SER A 325 -6.61 -2.81 2.87
N GLU A 326 -5.54 -3.31 2.25
CA GLU A 326 -5.12 -2.99 0.88
C GLU A 326 -5.66 -4.00 -0.14
N LEU A 327 -6.34 -5.05 0.33
CA LEU A 327 -6.88 -6.11 -0.47
C LEU A 327 -8.41 -6.16 -0.41
N GLN A 328 -9.03 -6.50 -1.51
CA GLN A 328 -10.46 -6.76 -1.60
C GLN A 328 -10.69 -8.15 -2.18
N ALA A 329 -11.29 -9.05 -1.38
CA ALA A 329 -11.73 -10.34 -1.87
C ALA A 329 -12.70 -10.20 -3.05
N LEU A 330 -12.54 -11.04 -4.04
CA LEU A 330 -13.40 -11.05 -5.23
C LEU A 330 -14.29 -12.28 -5.25
N PRO A 331 -15.60 -12.09 -5.35
CA PRO A 331 -16.48 -13.18 -5.81
C PRO A 331 -16.11 -13.54 -7.26
N ALA A 332 -16.64 -14.63 -7.78
CA ALA A 332 -16.37 -15.09 -9.14
C ALA A 332 -16.36 -13.95 -10.18
N VAL A 333 -15.30 -13.90 -10.97
CA VAL A 333 -14.99 -12.77 -11.85
C VAL A 333 -15.67 -12.92 -13.19
N THR A 334 -16.37 -11.88 -13.65
CA THR A 334 -16.78 -11.73 -15.04
C THR A 334 -15.76 -10.88 -15.79
N LEU A 335 -14.91 -11.50 -16.60
CA LEU A 335 -14.01 -10.81 -17.52
C LEU A 335 -14.83 -10.09 -18.60
N GLN A 336 -14.38 -8.89 -19.01
CA GLN A 336 -14.97 -8.14 -20.13
C GLN A 336 -13.94 -7.89 -21.20
N VAL A 337 -14.31 -8.13 -22.46
CA VAL A 337 -13.47 -7.80 -23.61
C VAL A 337 -13.49 -6.29 -23.82
N GLU A 338 -12.30 -5.67 -23.89
CA GLU A 338 -12.12 -4.28 -24.24
C GLU A 338 -12.16 -4.11 -25.77
N ARG A 339 -11.34 -4.92 -26.47
CA ARG A 339 -11.29 -4.96 -27.93
C ARG A 339 -10.78 -6.29 -28.44
N VAL A 340 -11.13 -6.61 -29.68
CA VAL A 340 -10.53 -7.70 -30.45
C VAL A 340 -9.28 -7.16 -31.15
N ILE A 341 -8.12 -7.81 -30.91
CA ILE A 341 -6.83 -7.40 -31.47
C ILE A 341 -6.58 -8.07 -32.83
N ARG A 342 -6.81 -9.39 -32.89
CA ARG A 342 -6.59 -10.22 -34.09
C ARG A 342 -7.62 -11.34 -34.15
N GLN A 343 -7.81 -11.87 -35.37
CA GLN A 343 -8.60 -13.06 -35.63
C GLN A 343 -7.75 -14.10 -36.36
N ARG A 344 -7.96 -15.38 -36.07
CA ARG A 344 -7.33 -16.48 -36.80
C ARG A 344 -8.28 -17.64 -36.95
N LYS A 345 -8.03 -18.47 -37.95
CA LYS A 345 -8.69 -19.76 -38.15
C LYS A 345 -7.70 -20.87 -37.80
N ARG A 346 -8.07 -21.76 -36.86
CA ARG A 346 -7.26 -22.92 -36.47
C ARG A 346 -8.09 -24.18 -36.75
N GLY A 347 -7.82 -24.83 -37.87
CA GLY A 347 -8.68 -25.89 -38.38
C GLY A 347 -10.09 -25.36 -38.69
N THR A 348 -11.12 -26.00 -38.15
CA THR A 348 -12.55 -25.61 -38.26
C THR A 348 -12.91 -24.44 -37.33
N ASN A 349 -12.10 -24.16 -36.30
CA ASN A 349 -12.43 -23.20 -35.25
C ASN A 349 -11.93 -21.79 -35.60
N LYS A 350 -12.82 -20.80 -35.46
CA LYS A 350 -12.45 -19.37 -35.50
C LYS A 350 -12.11 -18.91 -34.08
N GLU A 351 -10.93 -18.33 -33.92
CA GLU A 351 -10.47 -17.79 -32.64
C GLU A 351 -10.19 -16.28 -32.77
N VAL A 352 -10.39 -15.54 -31.69
CA VAL A 352 -10.11 -14.12 -31.60
C VAL A 352 -9.16 -13.85 -30.43
N LEU A 353 -8.12 -13.05 -30.69
CA LEU A 353 -7.22 -12.53 -29.65
C LEU A 353 -7.88 -11.31 -29.05
N VAL A 354 -8.18 -11.37 -27.78
CA VAL A 354 -8.88 -10.31 -27.05
C VAL A 354 -7.98 -9.62 -26.04
N LYS A 355 -8.18 -8.31 -25.92
CA LYS A 355 -7.71 -7.48 -24.83
C LYS A 355 -8.79 -7.44 -23.75
N TRP A 356 -8.42 -7.75 -22.55
CA TRP A 356 -9.34 -7.68 -21.40
C TRP A 356 -9.39 -6.27 -20.82
N ARG A 357 -10.58 -5.76 -20.56
CA ARG A 357 -10.79 -4.41 -20.02
C ARG A 357 -10.16 -4.28 -18.63
N GLY A 358 -9.18 -3.36 -18.54
CA GLY A 358 -8.48 -3.06 -17.29
C GLY A 358 -7.30 -3.98 -16.95
N PHE A 359 -6.91 -4.85 -17.87
CA PHE A 359 -5.70 -5.66 -17.76
C PHE A 359 -4.63 -5.14 -18.71
N SER A 360 -3.35 -5.36 -18.43
CA SER A 360 -2.26 -5.01 -19.34
C SER A 360 -2.24 -5.91 -20.58
N ASP A 361 -1.54 -5.50 -21.65
CA ASP A 361 -1.49 -6.27 -22.91
C ASP A 361 -0.87 -7.67 -22.74
N LYS A 362 -0.05 -7.87 -21.71
CA LYS A 362 0.53 -9.19 -21.36
C LYS A 362 -0.52 -10.27 -21.08
N PHE A 363 -1.76 -9.88 -20.75
CA PHE A 363 -2.87 -10.80 -20.48
C PHE A 363 -3.78 -11.08 -21.68
N ASN A 364 -3.43 -10.56 -22.86
CA ASN A 364 -4.18 -10.83 -24.09
C ASN A 364 -4.23 -12.34 -24.36
N ARG A 365 -5.44 -12.86 -24.68
CA ARG A 365 -5.67 -14.29 -24.83
C ARG A 365 -6.51 -14.59 -26.04
N TRP A 366 -6.22 -15.71 -26.69
CA TRP A 366 -7.08 -16.29 -27.73
C TRP A 366 -8.29 -16.98 -27.08
N ILE A 367 -9.49 -16.65 -27.56
CA ILE A 367 -10.75 -17.30 -27.16
C ILE A 367 -11.50 -17.72 -28.42
N PRO A 368 -12.37 -18.75 -28.35
CA PRO A 368 -13.28 -19.09 -29.43
C PRO A 368 -14.14 -17.90 -29.84
N SER A 369 -14.34 -17.70 -31.14
CA SER A 369 -15.15 -16.57 -31.66
C SER A 369 -16.60 -16.61 -31.14
N GLY A 370 -17.16 -17.79 -30.90
CA GLY A 370 -18.50 -17.98 -30.32
C GLY A 370 -18.63 -17.46 -28.88
N ASP A 371 -17.54 -17.47 -28.09
CA ASP A 371 -17.54 -16.97 -26.71
C ASP A 371 -17.45 -15.43 -26.65
N LEU A 372 -17.15 -14.75 -27.74
CA LEU A 372 -16.96 -13.31 -27.75
C LEU A 372 -18.17 -12.53 -27.25
N GLN A 373 -19.39 -12.97 -27.61
CA GLN A 373 -20.65 -12.36 -27.16
C GLN A 373 -20.83 -12.46 -25.64
N LYS A 374 -20.38 -13.57 -25.03
CA LYS A 374 -20.46 -13.81 -23.58
C LYS A 374 -19.66 -12.78 -22.78
N TYR A 375 -18.56 -12.26 -23.36
CA TYR A 375 -17.65 -11.33 -22.71
C TYR A 375 -17.79 -9.87 -23.19
N LYS A 376 -18.48 -9.61 -24.31
CA LYS A 376 -18.71 -8.27 -24.86
C LYS A 376 -19.80 -7.49 -24.11
N ARG A 377 -20.86 -8.17 -23.68
CA ARG A 377 -22.00 -7.52 -23.02
C ARG A 377 -21.69 -7.23 -21.56
N SER A 378 -21.78 -5.96 -21.21
CA SER A 378 -21.72 -5.55 -19.80
C SER A 378 -23.00 -5.93 -19.06
N PRO A 379 -23.01 -6.00 -17.73
CA PRO A 379 -24.27 -6.13 -16.98
C PRO A 379 -25.26 -5.00 -17.26
N ALA A 380 -24.78 -3.79 -17.59
CA ALA A 380 -25.61 -2.66 -17.99
C ALA A 380 -26.33 -2.94 -19.31
N ASP A 381 -25.61 -3.41 -20.36
CA ASP A 381 -26.21 -3.75 -21.66
C ASP A 381 -27.29 -4.85 -21.52
N ARG A 382 -27.09 -5.78 -20.58
CA ARG A 382 -28.08 -6.82 -20.27
C ARG A 382 -29.28 -6.30 -19.51
N ALA A 383 -29.14 -5.24 -18.73
CA ALA A 383 -30.23 -4.65 -17.97
C ALA A 383 -31.23 -3.92 -18.87
N GLU A 384 -30.77 -3.32 -19.96
CA GLU A 384 -31.61 -2.63 -20.94
C GLU A 384 -32.46 -3.62 -21.79
N ASP A 385 -31.91 -4.82 -22.06
CA ASP A 385 -32.62 -5.86 -22.85
C ASP A 385 -33.75 -6.58 -22.08
N VAL A 386 -33.89 -6.36 -20.80
CA VAL A 386 -34.82 -7.12 -19.94
C VAL A 386 -36.27 -6.67 -20.09
N TYR A 387 -36.51 -5.47 -20.61
CA TYR A 387 -37.84 -4.87 -20.74
C TYR A 387 -38.13 -4.33 -22.16
N LYS A 388 -37.30 -4.68 -23.16
CA LYS A 388 -37.66 -4.65 -24.57
C LYS A 388 -38.26 -6.00 -24.98
#